data_56eb2e8e23c617ad059457086f56a8e5
#
_entry.id   56eb2e8e23c617ad059457086f56a8e5
#
_cell.length_a   1.000
_cell.length_b   1.000
_cell.length_c   1.000
_cell.angle_alpha   90.00
_cell.angle_beta   90.00
_cell.angle_gamma   90.00
#
_symmetry.space_group_name_H-M   'P 1'
#
loop_
_entity.id
_entity.type
_entity.pdbx_description
1 polymer ?
#
loop_
_entity_poly.entity_id
_entity_poly.type
_entity_poly.pdbx_seq_one_letter_code
_entity_poly.pdbx_strand_id
1 'polypeptide(L)'
;MRKRISFWFNNARPISLPQSLLPALTAVALSYGGTEFNWIAAIASVIGVVFLHFSLNLLDDWFDYKVGSAEARSKVANEGFRGRMIKYPYLTSGEATHSQLLKAVMAFLLVAASMGGVVIAIRGWEILWWVAAGLIIGVSYSGGPLKLGFRGLGELVIFLMFGPLLVTGVYYAITGAMDWKMGCLSIAIGLLVTNIVYSHSVLDSVPDAKMGKKTMAHLMGSAKGQIAFSAFLNTVPYLIVVAGVVMGQMHPAYLAVLLVLPVSLWLVKSLNDFVHHRDVPVQPKKWMGPMGDFERFRKAGLDWFMIRWLTARNIVMFFCMILIIVNLIFS
;
A
#
# COMPACT_ATOMS: atom_id res chain seq x y z
N MET A 1 -12.61 27.78 -3.57
CA MET A 1 -12.97 26.37 -3.38
C MET A 1 -11.98 25.41 -4.08
N ARG A 2 -11.76 25.55 -5.39
CA ARG A 2 -10.83 24.68 -6.17
C ARG A 2 -9.41 24.56 -5.59
N LYS A 3 -8.78 25.66 -5.13
CA LYS A 3 -7.45 25.64 -4.49
C LYS A 3 -7.40 24.82 -3.19
N ARG A 4 -8.48 24.84 -2.38
CA ARG A 4 -8.56 24.04 -1.14
C ARG A 4 -8.75 22.55 -1.39
N ILE A 5 -9.51 22.18 -2.43
CA ILE A 5 -9.70 20.78 -2.81
C ILE A 5 -8.36 20.19 -3.30
N SER A 6 -7.69 20.88 -4.24
CA SER A 6 -6.37 20.47 -4.71
C SER A 6 -5.34 20.34 -3.59
N PHE A 7 -5.38 21.24 -2.60
CA PHE A 7 -4.52 21.19 -1.42
C PHE A 7 -4.66 19.86 -0.66
N TRP A 8 -5.90 19.46 -0.35
CA TRP A 8 -6.11 18.21 0.40
C TRP A 8 -5.80 16.95 -0.41
N PHE A 9 -6.10 16.93 -1.72
CA PHE A 9 -5.69 15.83 -2.58
C PHE A 9 -4.16 15.67 -2.63
N ASN A 10 -3.42 16.76 -2.75
CA ASN A 10 -1.96 16.73 -2.79
C ASN A 10 -1.35 16.23 -1.47
N ASN A 11 -1.95 16.61 -0.32
CA ASN A 11 -1.49 16.18 1.00
C ASN A 11 -1.95 14.77 1.37
N ALA A 12 -2.99 14.22 0.72
CA ALA A 12 -3.44 12.83 0.91
C ALA A 12 -2.50 11.79 0.27
N ARG A 13 -1.29 12.17 -0.12
CA ARG A 13 -0.23 11.29 -0.65
C ARG A 13 -0.64 10.53 -1.93
N PRO A 14 -1.01 11.23 -3.04
CA PRO A 14 -1.44 10.57 -4.28
C PRO A 14 -0.36 9.66 -4.88
N ILE A 15 0.92 9.86 -4.51
CA ILE A 15 2.03 8.98 -4.91
C ILE A 15 1.87 7.54 -4.41
N SER A 16 1.10 7.34 -3.33
CA SER A 16 0.81 6.01 -2.76
C SER A 16 -0.48 5.39 -3.31
N LEU A 17 -1.30 6.12 -4.06
CA LEU A 17 -2.57 5.65 -4.58
C LEU A 17 -2.48 4.34 -5.41
N PRO A 18 -1.44 4.11 -6.23
CA PRO A 18 -1.31 2.86 -6.99
C PRO A 18 -1.42 1.60 -6.15
N GLN A 19 -1.00 1.62 -4.87
CA GLN A 19 -1.06 0.45 -3.97
C GLN A 19 -2.47 0.02 -3.55
N SER A 20 -3.49 0.85 -3.76
CA SER A 20 -4.89 0.50 -3.54
C SER A 20 -5.72 0.51 -4.82
N LEU A 21 -5.46 1.47 -5.71
CA LEU A 21 -6.20 1.58 -6.97
C LEU A 21 -5.95 0.38 -7.88
N LEU A 22 -4.69 -0.05 -8.05
CA LEU A 22 -4.38 -1.16 -8.94
C LEU A 22 -4.88 -2.51 -8.43
N PRO A 23 -4.77 -2.87 -7.14
CA PRO A 23 -5.49 -4.01 -6.58
C PRO A 23 -7.00 -3.98 -6.81
N ALA A 24 -7.65 -2.81 -6.63
CA ALA A 24 -9.09 -2.66 -6.91
C ALA A 24 -9.40 -2.87 -8.40
N LEU A 25 -8.62 -2.27 -9.30
CA LEU A 25 -8.78 -2.48 -10.75
C LEU A 25 -8.49 -3.92 -11.18
N THR A 26 -7.58 -4.61 -10.49
CA THR A 26 -7.34 -6.05 -10.71
C THR A 26 -8.59 -6.84 -10.33
N ALA A 27 -9.25 -6.53 -9.21
CA ALA A 27 -10.50 -7.17 -8.83
C ALA A 27 -11.62 -6.90 -9.87
N VAL A 28 -11.70 -5.69 -10.41
CA VAL A 28 -12.64 -5.35 -11.52
C VAL A 28 -12.34 -6.21 -12.75
N ALA A 29 -11.08 -6.31 -13.17
CA ALA A 29 -10.70 -7.10 -14.34
C ALA A 29 -10.95 -8.60 -14.12
N LEU A 30 -10.72 -9.12 -12.92
CA LEU A 30 -11.00 -10.51 -12.55
C LEU A 30 -12.49 -10.86 -12.56
N SER A 31 -13.35 -9.84 -12.34
CA SER A 31 -14.81 -9.97 -12.36
C SER A 31 -15.40 -9.83 -13.76
N TYR A 32 -14.67 -9.18 -14.68
CA TYR A 32 -15.15 -8.84 -16.01
C TYR A 32 -15.41 -10.11 -16.84
N GLY A 33 -16.48 -10.10 -17.60
CA GLY A 33 -16.93 -11.27 -18.40
C GLY A 33 -17.76 -12.28 -17.61
N GLY A 34 -17.82 -12.19 -16.28
CA GLY A 34 -18.70 -13.03 -15.47
C GLY A 34 -20.18 -12.62 -15.58
N THR A 35 -21.08 -13.59 -15.46
CA THR A 35 -22.55 -13.38 -15.60
C THR A 35 -23.12 -12.40 -14.57
N GLU A 36 -22.51 -12.31 -13.39
CA GLU A 36 -22.95 -11.47 -12.28
C GLU A 36 -22.23 -10.10 -12.23
N PHE A 37 -21.47 -9.74 -13.26
CA PHE A 37 -20.73 -8.48 -13.30
C PHE A 37 -21.66 -7.26 -13.29
N ASN A 38 -21.45 -6.36 -12.34
CA ASN A 38 -22.23 -5.13 -12.20
C ASN A 38 -21.35 -3.88 -12.34
N TRP A 39 -21.53 -3.11 -13.41
CA TRP A 39 -20.78 -1.89 -13.71
C TRP A 39 -20.92 -0.79 -12.65
N ILE A 40 -22.12 -0.62 -12.09
CA ILE A 40 -22.38 0.42 -11.09
C ILE A 40 -21.62 0.06 -9.80
N ALA A 41 -21.66 -1.20 -9.38
CA ALA A 41 -20.91 -1.69 -8.23
C ALA A 41 -19.40 -1.58 -8.47
N ALA A 42 -18.90 -1.86 -9.68
CA ALA A 42 -17.49 -1.72 -10.03
C ALA A 42 -17.00 -0.26 -9.90
N ILE A 43 -17.72 0.68 -10.51
CA ILE A 43 -17.39 2.11 -10.47
C ILE A 43 -17.48 2.63 -9.02
N ALA A 44 -18.58 2.32 -8.32
CA ALA A 44 -18.76 2.74 -6.92
C ALA A 44 -17.65 2.19 -6.01
N SER A 45 -17.27 0.92 -6.16
CA SER A 45 -16.20 0.31 -5.37
C SER A 45 -14.85 0.99 -5.62
N VAL A 46 -14.48 1.24 -6.87
CA VAL A 46 -13.21 1.91 -7.21
C VAL A 46 -13.17 3.33 -6.65
N ILE A 47 -14.24 4.12 -6.84
CA ILE A 47 -14.32 5.48 -6.28
C ILE A 47 -14.26 5.42 -4.75
N GLY A 48 -15.02 4.50 -4.13
CA GLY A 48 -15.02 4.29 -2.68
C GLY A 48 -13.62 3.98 -2.13
N VAL A 49 -12.90 3.07 -2.78
CA VAL A 49 -11.51 2.71 -2.43
C VAL A 49 -10.56 3.92 -2.53
N VAL A 50 -10.65 4.72 -3.59
CA VAL A 50 -9.80 5.90 -3.78
C VAL A 50 -10.03 6.93 -2.66
N PHE A 51 -11.28 7.24 -2.36
CA PHE A 51 -11.60 8.23 -1.33
C PHE A 51 -11.32 7.71 0.08
N LEU A 52 -11.54 6.43 0.34
CA LEU A 52 -11.15 5.78 1.60
C LEU A 52 -9.62 5.82 1.80
N HIS A 53 -8.84 5.51 0.75
CA HIS A 53 -7.38 5.60 0.79
C HIS A 53 -6.90 7.01 1.15
N PHE A 54 -7.45 8.04 0.52
CA PHE A 54 -7.10 9.42 0.84
C PHE A 54 -7.52 9.81 2.26
N SER A 55 -8.70 9.39 2.70
CA SER A 55 -9.18 9.62 4.06
C SER A 55 -8.24 8.99 5.10
N LEU A 56 -7.86 7.71 4.92
CA LEU A 56 -6.99 6.99 5.85
C LEU A 56 -5.56 7.58 5.89
N ASN A 57 -5.02 8.05 4.76
CA ASN A 57 -3.71 8.72 4.74
C ASN A 57 -3.73 10.04 5.54
N LEU A 58 -4.80 10.83 5.42
CA LEU A 58 -4.95 12.05 6.21
C LEU A 58 -5.25 11.74 7.68
N LEU A 59 -5.97 10.67 7.97
CA LEU A 59 -6.25 10.22 9.33
C LEU A 59 -4.97 9.73 10.04
N ASP A 60 -4.06 9.06 9.31
CA ASP A 60 -2.73 8.70 9.81
C ASP A 60 -1.95 9.96 10.23
N ASP A 61 -1.94 11.01 9.39
CA ASP A 61 -1.31 12.29 9.74
C ASP A 61 -1.97 12.93 10.96
N TRP A 62 -3.30 12.79 11.13
CA TRP A 62 -4.02 13.33 12.27
C TRP A 62 -3.63 12.64 13.59
N PHE A 63 -3.49 11.32 13.61
CA PHE A 63 -3.00 10.56 14.77
C PHE A 63 -1.52 10.86 15.05
N ASP A 64 -0.68 10.87 14.04
CA ASP A 64 0.75 11.12 14.16
C ASP A 64 1.05 12.53 14.69
N TYR A 65 0.29 13.53 14.28
CA TYR A 65 0.42 14.90 14.80
C TYR A 65 0.10 14.97 16.31
N LYS A 66 -0.93 14.26 16.76
CA LYS A 66 -1.29 14.21 18.19
C LYS A 66 -0.20 13.60 19.08
N VAL A 67 0.59 12.67 18.59
CA VAL A 67 1.66 12.03 19.35
C VAL A 67 3.02 12.69 19.16
N GLY A 68 3.10 13.83 18.46
CA GLY A 68 4.35 14.59 18.27
C GLY A 68 5.41 13.84 17.46
N SER A 69 5.01 12.99 16.50
CA SER A 69 5.97 12.15 15.79
C SER A 69 6.92 12.92 14.85
N ALA A 70 6.58 14.15 14.44
CA ALA A 70 7.47 15.01 13.65
C ALA A 70 8.63 15.54 14.49
N GLU A 71 8.35 16.02 15.71
CA GLU A 71 9.36 16.51 16.65
C GLU A 71 10.32 15.40 17.06
N ALA A 72 9.80 14.19 17.33
CA ALA A 72 10.61 13.02 17.65
C ALA A 72 11.57 12.67 16.49
N ARG A 73 11.07 12.69 15.23
CA ARG A 73 11.89 12.46 14.03
C ARG A 73 12.95 13.54 13.84
N SER A 74 12.61 14.81 14.05
CA SER A 74 13.58 15.91 13.97
C SER A 74 14.72 15.77 14.96
N LYS A 75 14.44 15.34 16.19
CA LYS A 75 15.48 15.06 17.20
C LYS A 75 16.44 13.96 16.73
N VAL A 76 15.91 12.82 16.25
CA VAL A 76 16.73 11.71 15.76
C VAL A 76 17.59 12.12 14.56
N ALA A 77 17.07 12.97 13.68
CA ALA A 77 17.81 13.49 12.53
C ALA A 77 18.95 14.42 12.95
N ASN A 78 18.74 15.28 13.95
CA ASN A 78 19.77 16.16 14.49
C ASN A 78 20.92 15.38 15.16
N GLU A 79 20.68 14.12 15.53
CA GLU A 79 21.70 13.18 15.99
C GLU A 79 22.49 12.51 14.84
N GLY A 80 22.27 12.92 13.59
CA GLY A 80 23.00 12.45 12.41
C GLY A 80 22.48 11.14 11.81
N PHE A 81 21.31 10.64 12.23
CA PHE A 81 20.75 9.42 11.65
C PHE A 81 20.00 9.71 10.34
N ARG A 82 20.28 8.90 9.32
CA ARG A 82 19.48 8.91 8.09
C ARG A 82 18.06 8.44 8.38
N GLY A 83 17.06 9.24 7.98
CA GLY A 83 15.65 8.90 8.10
C GLY A 83 14.78 9.88 7.32
N ARG A 84 13.54 9.50 7.07
CA ARG A 84 12.56 10.39 6.46
C ARG A 84 12.11 11.45 7.47
N MET A 85 12.60 12.68 7.32
CA MET A 85 12.47 13.74 8.31
C MET A 85 11.14 14.51 8.28
N ILE A 86 10.54 14.68 7.11
CA ILE A 86 9.37 15.56 6.94
C ILE A 86 8.09 14.73 6.98
N LYS A 87 7.31 14.86 8.06
CA LYS A 87 5.93 14.40 8.17
C LYS A 87 4.99 15.60 8.19
N TYR A 88 3.85 15.47 7.52
CA TYR A 88 2.75 16.45 7.49
C TYR A 88 3.22 17.92 7.52
N PRO A 89 4.05 18.37 6.54
CA PRO A 89 4.64 19.72 6.56
C PRO A 89 3.58 20.83 6.63
N TYR A 90 2.41 20.61 6.08
CA TYR A 90 1.29 21.53 6.07
C TYR A 90 0.69 21.81 7.49
N LEU A 91 0.88 20.88 8.44
CA LEU A 91 0.50 21.10 9.85
C LEU A 91 1.63 21.77 10.62
N THR A 92 2.87 21.34 10.43
CA THR A 92 4.02 21.88 11.15
C THR A 92 4.38 23.30 10.71
N SER A 93 4.07 23.68 9.45
CA SER A 93 4.22 25.05 8.95
C SER A 93 3.04 25.99 9.33
N GLY A 94 1.95 25.45 9.88
CA GLY A 94 0.75 26.23 10.16
C GLY A 94 -0.12 26.56 8.93
N GLU A 95 0.18 25.97 7.76
CA GLU A 95 -0.62 26.13 6.53
C GLU A 95 -2.04 25.57 6.68
N ALA A 96 -2.20 24.54 7.51
CA ALA A 96 -3.49 23.99 7.90
C ALA A 96 -3.55 23.69 9.40
N THR A 97 -4.76 23.75 9.96
CA THR A 97 -5.01 23.38 11.35
C THR A 97 -5.42 21.91 11.46
N HIS A 98 -5.22 21.35 12.66
CA HIS A 98 -5.64 19.99 13.00
C HIS A 98 -7.16 19.77 12.81
N SER A 99 -7.98 20.80 13.08
CA SER A 99 -9.43 20.78 12.83
C SER A 99 -9.77 20.76 11.33
N GLN A 100 -9.03 21.51 10.50
CA GLN A 100 -9.22 21.51 9.05
C GLN A 100 -8.83 20.16 8.45
N LEU A 101 -7.77 19.53 8.96
CA LEU A 101 -7.39 18.17 8.57
C LEU A 101 -8.52 17.18 8.86
N LEU A 102 -9.10 17.21 10.08
CA LEU A 102 -10.21 16.30 10.41
C LEU A 102 -11.43 16.52 9.50
N LYS A 103 -11.75 17.77 9.16
CA LYS A 103 -12.82 18.09 8.20
C LYS A 103 -12.55 17.50 6.81
N ALA A 104 -11.30 17.52 6.35
CA ALA A 104 -10.91 16.90 5.08
C ALA A 104 -11.02 15.36 5.13
N VAL A 105 -10.58 14.73 6.23
CA VAL A 105 -10.78 13.29 6.49
C VAL A 105 -12.25 12.92 6.38
N MET A 106 -13.12 13.66 7.10
CA MET A 106 -14.56 13.38 7.10
C MET A 106 -15.21 13.61 5.73
N ALA A 107 -14.77 14.64 4.97
CA ALA A 107 -15.28 14.89 3.62
C ALA A 107 -14.94 13.72 2.66
N PHE A 108 -13.71 13.22 2.70
CA PHE A 108 -13.32 12.07 1.88
C PHE A 108 -14.02 10.78 2.34
N LEU A 109 -14.14 10.57 3.66
CA LEU A 109 -14.87 9.43 4.20
C LEU A 109 -16.36 9.45 3.82
N LEU A 110 -16.99 10.63 3.77
CA LEU A 110 -18.38 10.76 3.34
C LEU A 110 -18.58 10.33 1.89
N VAL A 111 -17.67 10.70 0.99
CA VAL A 111 -17.71 10.21 -0.41
C VAL A 111 -17.57 8.70 -0.46
N ALA A 112 -16.58 8.15 0.26
CA ALA A 112 -16.38 6.70 0.33
C ALA A 112 -17.62 5.98 0.89
N ALA A 113 -18.24 6.51 1.95
CA ALA A 113 -19.46 5.96 2.56
C ALA A 113 -20.67 6.02 1.60
N SER A 114 -20.80 7.13 0.83
CA SER A 114 -21.85 7.26 -0.19
C SER A 114 -21.71 6.19 -1.26
N MET A 115 -20.49 5.92 -1.72
CA MET A 115 -20.21 4.84 -2.68
C MET A 115 -20.48 3.45 -2.06
N GLY A 116 -20.12 3.27 -0.78
CA GLY A 116 -20.49 2.07 -0.03
C GLY A 116 -22.01 1.87 0.05
N GLY A 117 -22.78 2.95 0.25
CA GLY A 117 -24.26 2.92 0.19
C GLY A 117 -24.81 2.44 -1.14
N VAL A 118 -24.20 2.86 -2.27
CA VAL A 118 -24.56 2.36 -3.59
C VAL A 118 -24.30 0.85 -3.70
N VAL A 119 -23.17 0.36 -3.22
CA VAL A 119 -22.85 -1.06 -3.23
C VAL A 119 -23.80 -1.86 -2.33
N ILE A 120 -24.17 -1.35 -1.16
CA ILE A 120 -25.17 -1.98 -0.26
C ILE A 120 -26.52 -2.11 -0.96
N ALA A 121 -26.95 -1.07 -1.67
CA ALA A 121 -28.22 -1.09 -2.43
C ALA A 121 -28.25 -2.16 -3.54
N ILE A 122 -27.08 -2.55 -4.07
CA ILE A 122 -26.95 -3.56 -5.14
C ILE A 122 -26.76 -4.97 -4.56
N ARG A 123 -25.91 -5.12 -3.51
CA ARG A 123 -25.45 -6.42 -2.98
C ARG A 123 -26.04 -6.80 -1.63
N GLY A 124 -26.81 -5.91 -1.00
CA GLY A 124 -27.33 -6.16 0.34
C GLY A 124 -26.33 -5.81 1.45
N TRP A 125 -26.71 -6.20 2.68
CA TRP A 125 -25.99 -5.82 3.90
C TRP A 125 -24.72 -6.64 4.14
N GLU A 126 -24.52 -7.75 3.45
CA GLU A 126 -23.38 -8.65 3.61
C GLU A 126 -22.05 -7.94 3.34
N ILE A 127 -22.03 -6.94 2.43
CA ILE A 127 -20.82 -6.14 2.16
C ILE A 127 -20.33 -5.36 3.40
N LEU A 128 -21.20 -5.10 4.36
CA LEU A 128 -20.81 -4.40 5.60
C LEU A 128 -19.77 -5.16 6.41
N TRP A 129 -19.69 -6.47 6.32
CA TRP A 129 -18.64 -7.24 6.99
C TRP A 129 -17.25 -6.87 6.48
N TRP A 130 -17.11 -6.66 5.16
CA TRP A 130 -15.86 -6.21 4.53
C TRP A 130 -15.50 -4.79 4.96
N VAL A 131 -16.49 -3.90 4.96
CA VAL A 131 -16.32 -2.49 5.37
C VAL A 131 -15.96 -2.41 6.84
N ALA A 132 -16.68 -3.12 7.72
CA ALA A 132 -16.44 -3.13 9.15
C ALA A 132 -15.03 -3.70 9.47
N ALA A 133 -14.66 -4.83 8.88
CA ALA A 133 -13.33 -5.40 9.04
C ALA A 133 -12.23 -4.43 8.58
N GLY A 134 -12.40 -3.81 7.41
CA GLY A 134 -11.46 -2.82 6.88
C GLY A 134 -11.32 -1.59 7.77
N LEU A 135 -12.43 -1.04 8.29
CA LEU A 135 -12.40 0.10 9.20
C LEU A 135 -11.74 -0.24 10.54
N ILE A 136 -12.13 -1.36 11.16
CA ILE A 136 -11.57 -1.80 12.45
C ILE A 136 -10.05 -1.99 12.32
N ILE A 137 -9.60 -2.73 11.30
CA ILE A 137 -8.20 -3.02 11.07
C ILE A 137 -7.44 -1.74 10.69
N GLY A 138 -8.00 -0.91 9.80
CA GLY A 138 -7.39 0.33 9.34
C GLY A 138 -7.20 1.37 10.44
N VAL A 139 -8.23 1.60 11.27
CA VAL A 139 -8.12 2.51 12.42
C VAL A 139 -7.13 1.96 13.46
N SER A 140 -7.08 0.65 13.64
CA SER A 140 -6.16 -0.01 14.58
C SER A 140 -4.68 0.13 14.18
N TYR A 141 -4.38 0.49 12.94
CA TYR A 141 -3.01 0.69 12.46
C TYR A 141 -2.28 1.79 13.22
N SER A 142 -2.81 3.01 13.22
CA SER A 142 -2.22 4.19 13.90
C SER A 142 -3.02 4.62 15.13
N GLY A 143 -4.31 4.26 15.23
CA GLY A 143 -5.24 4.66 16.29
C GLY A 143 -5.11 3.81 17.56
N GLY A 144 -5.37 4.46 18.73
CA GLY A 144 -5.45 3.76 20.02
C GLY A 144 -6.72 2.90 20.13
N PRO A 145 -6.79 1.88 21.00
CA PRO A 145 -5.75 1.46 21.94
C PRO A 145 -4.70 0.51 21.34
N LEU A 146 -4.95 -0.04 20.14
CA LEU A 146 -4.12 -1.12 19.59
C LEU A 146 -2.80 -0.63 19.00
N LYS A 147 -2.80 0.46 18.21
CA LYS A 147 -1.60 1.03 17.55
C LYS A 147 -0.71 -0.04 16.91
N LEU A 148 -1.29 -0.93 16.10
CA LEU A 148 -0.63 -2.12 15.58
C LEU A 148 0.64 -1.80 14.78
N GLY A 149 0.66 -0.64 14.08
CA GLY A 149 1.84 -0.14 13.38
C GLY A 149 3.04 0.19 14.27
N PHE A 150 2.82 0.36 15.58
CA PHE A 150 3.87 0.60 16.58
C PHE A 150 4.29 -0.66 17.34
N ARG A 151 3.60 -1.79 17.13
CA ARG A 151 3.80 -3.05 17.86
C ARG A 151 4.35 -4.19 16.99
N GLY A 152 4.84 -3.89 15.79
CA GLY A 152 5.38 -4.86 14.85
C GLY A 152 4.33 -5.60 14.01
N LEU A 153 3.06 -5.22 14.12
CA LEU A 153 1.95 -5.84 13.39
C LEU A 153 1.47 -4.96 12.22
N GLY A 154 2.14 -3.84 11.95
CA GLY A 154 1.75 -2.92 10.89
C GLY A 154 1.74 -3.58 9.51
N GLU A 155 2.75 -4.38 9.21
CA GLU A 155 2.87 -5.11 7.94
C GLU A 155 1.76 -6.15 7.77
N LEU A 156 1.33 -6.81 8.86
CA LEU A 156 0.19 -7.74 8.82
C LEU A 156 -1.13 -7.00 8.54
N VAL A 157 -1.33 -5.83 9.15
CA VAL A 157 -2.49 -4.97 8.88
C VAL A 157 -2.52 -4.59 7.41
N ILE A 158 -1.40 -4.14 6.84
CA ILE A 158 -1.30 -3.76 5.43
C ILE A 158 -1.58 -4.96 4.52
N PHE A 159 -1.04 -6.14 4.84
CA PHE A 159 -1.33 -7.38 4.12
C PHE A 159 -2.84 -7.65 4.04
N LEU A 160 -3.51 -7.67 5.19
CA LEU A 160 -4.94 -7.95 5.26
C LEU A 160 -5.77 -6.89 4.55
N MET A 161 -5.43 -5.61 4.72
CA MET A 161 -6.20 -4.51 4.15
C MET A 161 -6.10 -4.44 2.63
N PHE A 162 -4.89 -4.51 2.06
CA PHE A 162 -4.68 -4.26 0.62
C PHE A 162 -4.72 -5.54 -0.23
N GLY A 163 -4.61 -6.70 0.38
CA GLY A 163 -4.79 -7.99 -0.26
C GLY A 163 -6.19 -8.55 0.00
N PRO A 164 -6.35 -9.44 0.99
CA PRO A 164 -7.61 -10.12 1.24
C PRO A 164 -8.82 -9.20 1.31
N LEU A 165 -8.83 -8.18 2.15
CA LEU A 165 -10.01 -7.34 2.34
C LEU A 165 -10.33 -6.47 1.11
N LEU A 166 -9.35 -5.77 0.55
CA LEU A 166 -9.60 -4.87 -0.58
C LEU A 166 -9.96 -5.66 -1.84
N VAL A 167 -9.11 -6.62 -2.23
CA VAL A 167 -9.29 -7.33 -3.51
C VAL A 167 -10.54 -8.19 -3.48
N THR A 168 -10.74 -8.98 -2.41
CA THR A 168 -11.93 -9.84 -2.29
C THR A 168 -13.19 -9.02 -2.05
N GLY A 169 -13.10 -7.93 -1.28
CA GLY A 169 -14.24 -7.06 -1.02
C GLY A 169 -14.74 -6.35 -2.28
N VAL A 170 -13.83 -5.85 -3.13
CA VAL A 170 -14.20 -5.25 -4.42
C VAL A 170 -14.76 -6.31 -5.37
N TYR A 171 -14.15 -7.49 -5.43
CA TYR A 171 -14.65 -8.60 -6.25
C TYR A 171 -16.06 -9.01 -5.82
N TYR A 172 -16.28 -9.22 -4.51
CA TYR A 172 -17.59 -9.55 -3.97
C TYR A 172 -18.62 -8.44 -4.23
N ALA A 173 -18.23 -7.18 -4.07
CA ALA A 173 -19.11 -6.05 -4.40
C ALA A 173 -19.59 -6.07 -5.86
N ILE A 174 -18.76 -6.53 -6.79
CA ILE A 174 -19.08 -6.57 -8.22
C ILE A 174 -19.90 -7.80 -8.58
N THR A 175 -19.57 -8.98 -8.01
CA THR A 175 -20.12 -10.28 -8.43
C THR A 175 -21.12 -10.88 -7.45
N GLY A 176 -21.09 -10.50 -6.17
CA GLY A 176 -21.87 -11.17 -5.12
C GLY A 176 -21.34 -12.57 -4.75
N ALA A 177 -20.19 -12.97 -5.27
CA ALA A 177 -19.62 -14.30 -5.08
C ALA A 177 -18.13 -14.25 -4.69
N MET A 178 -17.59 -15.37 -4.28
CA MET A 178 -16.16 -15.56 -3.99
C MET A 178 -15.59 -16.60 -4.94
N ASP A 179 -14.36 -16.36 -5.40
CA ASP A 179 -13.64 -17.26 -6.30
C ASP A 179 -12.27 -17.61 -5.69
N TRP A 180 -11.87 -18.87 -5.82
CA TRP A 180 -10.57 -19.35 -5.35
C TRP A 180 -9.38 -18.64 -6.00
N LYS A 181 -9.43 -18.48 -7.33
CA LYS A 181 -8.40 -17.74 -8.10
C LYS A 181 -8.21 -16.34 -7.54
N MET A 182 -9.31 -15.61 -7.32
CA MET A 182 -9.30 -14.29 -6.74
C MET A 182 -8.71 -14.30 -5.32
N GLY A 183 -9.08 -15.28 -4.49
CA GLY A 183 -8.52 -15.45 -3.15
C GLY A 183 -6.99 -15.60 -3.18
N CYS A 184 -6.45 -16.47 -4.03
CA CYS A 184 -5.01 -16.66 -4.21
C CYS A 184 -4.30 -15.38 -4.69
N LEU A 185 -4.87 -14.70 -5.69
CA LEU A 185 -4.30 -13.45 -6.22
C LEU A 185 -4.36 -12.31 -5.19
N SER A 186 -5.39 -12.27 -4.34
CA SER A 186 -5.47 -11.30 -3.26
C SER A 186 -4.33 -11.45 -2.25
N ILE A 187 -3.95 -12.69 -1.92
CA ILE A 187 -2.79 -12.98 -1.06
C ILE A 187 -1.50 -12.52 -1.74
N ALA A 188 -1.30 -12.86 -3.02
CA ALA A 188 -0.11 -12.45 -3.77
C ALA A 188 0.03 -10.91 -3.82
N ILE A 189 -1.04 -10.20 -4.14
CA ILE A 189 -1.08 -8.73 -4.18
C ILE A 189 -0.82 -8.16 -2.78
N GLY A 190 -1.47 -8.70 -1.74
CA GLY A 190 -1.30 -8.27 -0.36
C GLY A 190 0.15 -8.37 0.11
N LEU A 191 0.87 -9.45 -0.21
CA LEU A 191 2.29 -9.61 0.10
C LEU A 191 3.15 -8.55 -0.62
N LEU A 192 2.88 -8.26 -1.88
CA LEU A 192 3.61 -7.23 -2.63
C LEU A 192 3.33 -5.81 -2.10
N VAL A 193 2.09 -5.50 -1.70
CA VAL A 193 1.79 -4.20 -1.06
C VAL A 193 2.46 -4.12 0.31
N THR A 194 2.47 -5.20 1.08
CA THR A 194 3.19 -5.29 2.35
C THR A 194 4.69 -5.01 2.17
N ASN A 195 5.29 -5.49 1.08
CA ASN A 195 6.69 -5.23 0.75
C ASN A 195 7.02 -3.73 0.63
N ILE A 196 6.07 -2.88 0.21
CA ILE A 196 6.27 -1.42 0.17
C ILE A 196 6.52 -0.88 1.58
N VAL A 197 5.67 -1.25 2.54
CA VAL A 197 5.78 -0.83 3.95
C VAL A 197 6.97 -1.49 4.62
N TYR A 198 7.23 -2.77 4.33
CA TYR A 198 8.37 -3.48 4.87
C TYR A 198 9.71 -2.90 4.40
N SER A 199 9.84 -2.55 3.11
CA SER A 199 11.02 -1.86 2.59
C SER A 199 11.25 -0.54 3.34
N HIS A 200 10.18 0.23 3.60
CA HIS A 200 10.24 1.43 4.44
C HIS A 200 10.72 1.09 5.87
N SER A 201 10.16 0.06 6.50
CA SER A 201 10.52 -0.35 7.86
C SER A 201 11.99 -0.76 7.99
N VAL A 202 12.56 -1.41 6.97
CA VAL A 202 13.98 -1.74 6.92
C VAL A 202 14.84 -0.48 6.81
N LEU A 203 14.46 0.45 5.94
CA LEU A 203 15.21 1.69 5.69
C LEU A 203 15.16 2.65 6.89
N ASP A 204 14.06 2.69 7.63
CA ASP A 204 13.85 3.53 8.81
C ASP A 204 14.07 2.76 10.14
N SER A 205 14.65 1.56 10.11
CA SER A 205 14.75 0.71 11.31
C SER A 205 15.46 1.39 12.49
N VAL A 206 16.56 2.11 12.25
CA VAL A 206 17.29 2.81 13.33
C VAL A 206 16.48 3.99 13.88
N PRO A 207 15.97 4.95 13.07
CA PRO A 207 15.13 6.02 13.59
C PRO A 207 13.85 5.52 14.27
N ASP A 208 13.17 4.51 13.72
CA ASP A 208 11.95 3.95 14.31
C ASP A 208 12.23 3.35 15.72
N ALA A 209 13.35 2.64 15.90
CA ALA A 209 13.75 2.11 17.21
C ALA A 209 13.96 3.22 18.25
N LYS A 210 14.63 4.31 17.86
CA LYS A 210 14.88 5.46 18.76
C LYS A 210 13.58 6.17 19.17
N MET A 211 12.56 6.11 18.34
CA MET A 211 11.23 6.66 18.65
C MET A 211 10.33 5.66 19.41
N GLY A 212 10.85 4.50 19.80
CA GLY A 212 10.09 3.45 20.48
C GLY A 212 9.07 2.73 19.58
N LYS A 213 9.14 2.92 18.27
CA LYS A 213 8.28 2.23 17.30
C LYS A 213 8.91 0.88 16.95
N LYS A 214 8.16 -0.20 17.21
CA LYS A 214 8.51 -1.54 16.75
C LYS A 214 7.83 -1.81 15.42
N THR A 215 8.60 -2.23 14.41
CA THR A 215 8.11 -2.65 13.10
C THR A 215 8.46 -4.12 12.87
N MET A 216 7.94 -4.75 11.81
CA MET A 216 8.31 -6.11 11.45
C MET A 216 9.83 -6.25 11.22
N ALA A 217 10.50 -5.21 10.70
CA ALA A 217 11.96 -5.21 10.55
C ALA A 217 12.69 -5.40 11.89
N HIS A 218 12.17 -4.85 13.00
CA HIS A 218 12.69 -5.07 14.34
C HIS A 218 12.40 -6.48 14.84
N LEU A 219 11.21 -7.03 14.58
CA LEU A 219 10.86 -8.39 14.98
C LEU A 219 11.72 -9.44 14.28
N MET A 220 12.18 -9.17 13.06
CA MET A 220 13.12 -10.04 12.34
C MET A 220 14.53 -10.05 12.99
N GLY A 221 14.84 -9.11 13.86
CA GLY A 221 15.97 -9.07 14.77
C GLY A 221 17.34 -8.85 14.11
N SER A 222 17.71 -9.64 13.10
CA SER A 222 19.02 -9.58 12.43
C SER A 222 18.92 -9.14 10.98
N ALA A 223 20.00 -8.61 10.41
CA ALA A 223 20.10 -8.33 8.98
C ALA A 223 19.70 -9.53 8.11
N LYS A 224 20.15 -10.74 8.49
CA LYS A 224 19.77 -11.99 7.81
C LYS A 224 18.27 -12.24 7.86
N GLY A 225 17.63 -12.07 9.03
CA GLY A 225 16.18 -12.21 9.20
C GLY A 225 15.39 -11.17 8.39
N GLN A 226 15.85 -9.90 8.40
CA GLN A 226 15.24 -8.83 7.62
C GLN A 226 15.26 -9.13 6.11
N ILE A 227 16.39 -9.62 5.59
CA ILE A 227 16.51 -9.95 4.17
C ILE A 227 15.76 -11.23 3.80
N ALA A 228 15.73 -12.23 4.68
CA ALA A 228 14.94 -13.44 4.47
C ALA A 228 13.44 -13.11 4.35
N PHE A 229 12.92 -12.22 5.20
CA PHE A 229 11.53 -11.80 5.12
C PHE A 229 11.26 -10.92 3.88
N SER A 230 12.20 -10.05 3.49
CA SER A 230 12.12 -9.33 2.21
C SER A 230 12.08 -10.29 1.01
N ALA A 231 12.92 -11.32 1.01
CA ALA A 231 12.92 -12.35 -0.03
C ALA A 231 11.58 -13.10 -0.08
N PHE A 232 11.02 -13.47 1.09
CA PHE A 232 9.67 -14.06 1.18
C PHE A 232 8.61 -13.18 0.52
N LEU A 233 8.53 -11.89 0.87
CA LEU A 233 7.57 -10.96 0.30
C LEU A 233 7.73 -10.74 -1.21
N ASN A 234 8.95 -10.88 -1.73
CA ASN A 234 9.29 -10.65 -3.14
C ASN A 234 9.31 -11.93 -4.00
N THR A 235 9.14 -13.13 -3.43
CA THR A 235 9.15 -14.39 -4.18
C THR A 235 7.85 -15.17 -4.06
N VAL A 236 7.26 -15.26 -2.87
CA VAL A 236 6.02 -16.02 -2.64
C VAL A 236 4.85 -15.59 -3.53
N PRO A 237 4.62 -14.30 -3.85
CA PRO A 237 3.56 -13.89 -4.76
C PRO A 237 3.64 -14.58 -6.14
N TYR A 238 4.83 -14.76 -6.66
CA TYR A 238 5.05 -15.43 -7.94
C TYR A 238 4.86 -16.95 -7.82
N LEU A 239 5.28 -17.55 -6.70
CA LEU A 239 5.04 -18.98 -6.44
C LEU A 239 3.56 -19.30 -6.34
N ILE A 240 2.74 -18.42 -5.76
CA ILE A 240 1.28 -18.57 -5.71
C ILE A 240 0.70 -18.63 -7.13
N VAL A 241 1.13 -17.74 -8.02
CA VAL A 241 0.65 -17.73 -9.42
C VAL A 241 1.13 -18.99 -10.15
N VAL A 242 2.40 -19.36 -10.02
CA VAL A 242 2.95 -20.60 -10.62
C VAL A 242 2.17 -21.83 -10.15
N ALA A 243 1.93 -21.93 -8.83
CA ALA A 243 1.14 -23.03 -8.27
C ALA A 243 -0.29 -23.05 -8.83
N GLY A 244 -0.95 -21.89 -8.93
CA GLY A 244 -2.28 -21.79 -9.52
C GLY A 244 -2.34 -22.25 -10.98
N VAL A 245 -1.32 -21.95 -11.77
CA VAL A 245 -1.19 -22.43 -13.16
C VAL A 245 -0.91 -23.92 -13.22
N VAL A 246 0.03 -24.43 -12.42
CA VAL A 246 0.37 -25.87 -12.37
C VAL A 246 -0.83 -26.71 -11.91
N MET A 247 -1.63 -26.20 -10.98
CA MET A 247 -2.85 -26.85 -10.52
C MET A 247 -4.02 -26.73 -11.50
N GLY A 248 -3.85 -26.07 -12.65
CA GLY A 248 -4.92 -25.85 -13.65
C GLY A 248 -6.01 -24.87 -13.21
N GLN A 249 -5.78 -24.11 -12.14
CA GLN A 249 -6.73 -23.13 -11.62
C GLN A 249 -6.57 -21.74 -12.27
N MET A 250 -5.47 -21.50 -12.95
CA MET A 250 -5.16 -20.25 -13.64
C MET A 250 -4.66 -20.54 -15.06
N HIS A 251 -5.03 -19.66 -16.00
CA HIS A 251 -4.56 -19.75 -17.37
C HIS A 251 -3.03 -19.57 -17.44
N PRO A 252 -2.27 -20.29 -18.30
CA PRO A 252 -0.81 -20.18 -18.40
C PRO A 252 -0.29 -18.76 -18.63
N ALA A 253 -1.06 -17.90 -19.29
CA ALA A 253 -0.71 -16.49 -19.50
C ALA A 253 -0.43 -15.71 -18.19
N TYR A 254 -0.95 -16.16 -17.04
CA TYR A 254 -0.63 -15.55 -15.74
C TYR A 254 0.84 -15.65 -15.39
N LEU A 255 1.60 -16.59 -15.95
CA LEU A 255 3.05 -16.69 -15.79
C LEU A 255 3.80 -15.44 -16.29
N ALA A 256 3.15 -14.59 -17.10
CA ALA A 256 3.72 -13.30 -17.51
C ALA A 256 4.10 -12.42 -16.31
N VAL A 257 3.51 -12.60 -15.11
CA VAL A 257 3.94 -11.89 -13.90
C VAL A 257 5.40 -12.15 -13.54
N LEU A 258 5.99 -13.28 -13.97
CA LEU A 258 7.40 -13.60 -13.76
C LEU A 258 8.36 -12.60 -14.42
N LEU A 259 7.89 -11.82 -15.41
CA LEU A 259 8.65 -10.71 -15.99
C LEU A 259 8.99 -9.62 -14.94
N VAL A 260 8.23 -9.55 -13.85
CA VAL A 260 8.48 -8.60 -12.76
C VAL A 260 9.46 -9.15 -11.71
N LEU A 261 9.65 -10.46 -11.65
CA LEU A 261 10.53 -11.13 -10.67
C LEU A 261 11.96 -10.56 -10.63
N PRO A 262 12.64 -10.25 -11.76
CA PRO A 262 13.97 -9.65 -11.72
C PRO A 262 14.02 -8.31 -10.98
N VAL A 263 12.95 -7.48 -11.08
CA VAL A 263 12.84 -6.21 -10.35
C VAL A 263 12.69 -6.47 -8.85
N SER A 264 11.91 -7.47 -8.47
CA SER A 264 11.73 -7.90 -7.07
C SER A 264 13.05 -8.40 -6.47
N LEU A 265 13.81 -9.23 -7.21
CA LEU A 265 15.11 -9.73 -6.75
C LEU A 265 16.16 -8.61 -6.63
N TRP A 266 16.12 -7.63 -7.55
CA TRP A 266 16.95 -6.44 -7.43
C TRP A 266 16.64 -5.64 -6.15
N LEU A 267 15.36 -5.50 -5.79
CA LEU A 267 14.97 -4.81 -4.56
C LEU A 267 15.50 -5.53 -3.33
N VAL A 268 15.37 -6.87 -3.25
CA VAL A 268 15.93 -7.68 -2.16
C VAL A 268 17.45 -7.48 -2.06
N LYS A 269 18.16 -7.53 -3.20
CA LYS A 269 19.61 -7.27 -3.24
C LYS A 269 19.93 -5.86 -2.74
N SER A 270 19.19 -4.84 -3.19
CA SER A 270 19.41 -3.45 -2.80
C SER A 270 19.17 -3.20 -1.31
N LEU A 271 18.18 -3.87 -0.71
CA LEU A 271 17.95 -3.83 0.73
C LEU A 271 19.06 -4.58 1.48
N ASN A 272 19.53 -5.73 0.97
CA ASN A 272 20.66 -6.45 1.54
C ASN A 272 21.94 -5.61 1.55
N ASP A 273 22.23 -4.90 0.46
CA ASP A 273 23.38 -4.01 0.40
C ASP A 273 23.25 -2.85 1.41
N PHE A 274 22.03 -2.33 1.60
CA PHE A 274 21.74 -1.28 2.58
C PHE A 274 21.98 -1.74 4.03
N VAL A 275 21.40 -2.87 4.46
CA VAL A 275 21.52 -3.34 5.85
C VAL A 275 22.95 -3.77 6.22
N HIS A 276 23.79 -4.09 5.22
CA HIS A 276 25.21 -4.41 5.42
C HIS A 276 26.13 -3.22 5.16
N HIS A 277 25.62 -2.01 5.09
CA HIS A 277 26.39 -0.76 4.83
C HIS A 277 27.26 -0.81 3.55
N ARG A 278 26.77 -1.53 2.52
CA ARG A 278 27.42 -1.66 1.20
C ARG A 278 26.66 -0.91 0.11
N ASP A 279 25.68 -0.10 0.49
CA ASP A 279 24.87 0.63 -0.47
C ASP A 279 25.66 1.73 -1.15
N VAL A 280 25.60 1.72 -2.48
CA VAL A 280 26.12 2.78 -3.33
C VAL A 280 24.96 3.62 -3.89
N PRO A 281 25.19 4.91 -4.21
CA PRO A 281 24.16 5.72 -4.86
C PRO A 281 23.68 5.05 -6.15
N VAL A 282 22.38 4.77 -6.24
CA VAL A 282 21.76 4.14 -7.39
C VAL A 282 20.99 5.18 -8.18
N GLN A 283 21.22 5.23 -9.50
CA GLN A 283 20.44 6.05 -10.41
C GLN A 283 19.20 5.30 -10.90
N PRO A 284 18.05 5.98 -11.07
CA PRO A 284 16.88 5.39 -11.68
C PRO A 284 17.17 4.81 -13.06
N LYS A 285 16.68 3.59 -13.30
CA LYS A 285 16.73 2.92 -14.59
C LYS A 285 15.32 2.71 -15.12
N LYS A 286 15.14 2.71 -16.44
CA LYS A 286 13.81 2.58 -17.08
C LYS A 286 13.02 1.35 -16.60
N TRP A 287 13.69 0.22 -16.39
CA TRP A 287 13.07 -1.02 -15.95
C TRP A 287 12.53 -0.98 -14.49
N MET A 288 12.95 -0.02 -13.68
CA MET A 288 12.41 0.19 -12.32
C MET A 288 11.02 0.82 -12.34
N GLY A 289 10.58 1.35 -13.50
CA GLY A 289 9.30 2.03 -13.66
C GLY A 289 9.35 3.53 -13.28
N PRO A 290 8.18 4.16 -13.16
CA PRO A 290 8.08 5.60 -12.93
C PRO A 290 8.61 5.99 -11.54
N MET A 291 9.58 6.89 -11.50
CA MET A 291 10.24 7.38 -10.29
C MET A 291 9.79 8.79 -9.86
N GLY A 292 8.80 9.37 -10.57
CA GLY A 292 8.33 10.74 -10.30
C GLY A 292 9.44 11.77 -10.51
N ASP A 293 9.39 12.87 -9.75
CA ASP A 293 10.44 13.87 -9.74
C ASP A 293 11.62 13.42 -8.86
N PHE A 294 12.42 12.49 -9.40
CA PHE A 294 13.55 11.90 -8.67
C PHE A 294 14.64 12.91 -8.33
N GLU A 295 14.83 13.94 -9.15
CA GLU A 295 15.80 15.02 -8.88
C GLU A 295 15.43 15.83 -7.63
N ARG A 296 14.13 16.02 -7.39
CA ARG A 296 13.66 16.65 -6.15
C ARG A 296 14.00 15.80 -4.92
N PHE A 297 13.84 14.47 -5.01
CA PHE A 297 14.23 13.57 -3.92
C PHE A 297 15.74 13.57 -3.69
N ARG A 298 16.54 13.62 -4.75
CA ARG A 298 18.01 13.72 -4.65
C ARG A 298 18.44 15.01 -3.96
N LYS A 299 17.87 16.15 -4.37
CA LYS A 299 18.16 17.45 -3.74
C LYS A 299 17.78 17.47 -2.26
N ALA A 300 16.77 16.72 -1.87
CA ALA A 300 16.34 16.55 -0.47
C ALA A 300 17.16 15.48 0.30
N GLY A 301 18.15 14.82 -0.32
CA GLY A 301 18.94 13.75 0.30
C GLY A 301 18.13 12.47 0.59
N LEU A 302 17.03 12.24 -0.13
CA LEU A 302 16.11 11.12 0.07
C LEU A 302 16.17 10.10 -1.08
N ASP A 303 17.08 10.26 -2.04
CA ASP A 303 17.21 9.40 -3.22
C ASP A 303 17.44 7.92 -2.84
N TRP A 304 18.30 7.65 -1.87
CA TRP A 304 18.59 6.31 -1.32
C TRP A 304 17.36 5.60 -0.78
N PHE A 305 16.43 6.35 -0.19
CA PHE A 305 15.17 5.84 0.33
C PHE A 305 14.14 5.67 -0.78
N MET A 306 13.93 6.75 -1.57
CA MET A 306 12.86 6.80 -2.56
C MET A 306 13.05 5.82 -3.70
N ILE A 307 14.31 5.52 -4.10
CA ILE A 307 14.55 4.54 -5.16
C ILE A 307 14.04 3.15 -4.76
N ARG A 308 14.24 2.72 -3.51
CA ARG A 308 13.79 1.43 -3.01
C ARG A 308 12.28 1.41 -2.78
N TRP A 309 11.76 2.47 -2.17
CA TRP A 309 10.33 2.60 -1.92
C TRP A 309 9.50 2.66 -3.21
N LEU A 310 9.93 3.48 -4.19
CA LEU A 310 9.26 3.57 -5.48
C LEU A 310 9.39 2.28 -6.29
N THR A 311 10.52 1.59 -6.23
CA THR A 311 10.66 0.28 -6.87
C THR A 311 9.70 -0.74 -6.25
N ALA A 312 9.57 -0.81 -4.93
CA ALA A 312 8.58 -1.67 -4.26
C ALA A 312 7.15 -1.37 -4.74
N ARG A 313 6.77 -0.09 -4.83
CA ARG A 313 5.48 0.34 -5.37
C ARG A 313 5.30 -0.06 -6.83
N ASN A 314 6.34 0.10 -7.65
CA ASN A 314 6.29 -0.21 -9.08
C ASN A 314 6.20 -1.72 -9.34
N ILE A 315 6.75 -2.55 -8.47
CA ILE A 315 6.54 -4.02 -8.51
C ILE A 315 5.05 -4.35 -8.40
N VAL A 316 4.33 -3.76 -7.43
CA VAL A 316 2.87 -3.91 -7.32
C VAL A 316 2.18 -3.44 -8.59
N MET A 317 2.59 -2.27 -9.10
CA MET A 317 2.01 -1.69 -10.32
C MET A 317 2.17 -2.63 -11.51
N PHE A 318 3.36 -3.12 -11.80
CA PHE A 318 3.61 -4.03 -12.91
C PHE A 318 2.88 -5.36 -12.75
N PHE A 319 2.92 -5.94 -11.56
CA PHE A 319 2.23 -7.19 -11.26
C PHE A 319 0.72 -7.07 -11.50
N CYS A 320 0.06 -6.06 -10.93
CA CYS A 320 -1.36 -5.82 -11.13
C CYS A 320 -1.70 -5.50 -12.60
N MET A 321 -0.89 -4.68 -13.29
CA MET A 321 -1.12 -4.38 -14.71
C MET A 321 -1.08 -5.64 -15.58
N ILE A 322 -0.14 -6.54 -15.34
CA ILE A 322 -0.09 -7.82 -16.06
C ILE A 322 -1.34 -8.66 -15.78
N LEU A 323 -1.76 -8.77 -14.50
CA LEU A 323 -2.99 -9.47 -14.14
C LEU A 323 -4.22 -8.89 -14.84
N ILE A 324 -4.35 -7.55 -14.88
CA ILE A 324 -5.44 -6.86 -15.57
C ILE A 324 -5.44 -7.21 -17.06
N ILE A 325 -4.28 -7.08 -17.73
CA ILE A 325 -4.15 -7.37 -19.16
C ILE A 325 -4.48 -8.83 -19.47
N VAL A 326 -3.92 -9.76 -18.68
CA VAL A 326 -4.17 -11.20 -18.86
C VAL A 326 -5.64 -11.53 -18.70
N ASN A 327 -6.33 -10.96 -17.69
CA ASN A 327 -7.77 -11.21 -17.53
C ASN A 327 -8.59 -10.63 -18.66
N LEU A 328 -8.29 -9.43 -19.15
CA LEU A 328 -9.06 -8.82 -20.25
C LEU A 328 -8.87 -9.55 -21.58
N ILE A 329 -7.80 -10.31 -21.76
CA ILE A 329 -7.51 -11.05 -23.00
C ILE A 329 -8.01 -12.50 -22.93
N PHE A 330 -7.95 -13.13 -21.74
CA PHE A 330 -8.17 -14.58 -21.57
C PHE A 330 -9.30 -14.91 -20.58
N SER A 331 -10.16 -13.92 -20.24
CA SER A 331 -11.39 -14.13 -19.46
C SER A 331 -12.54 -14.67 -20.32
#